data_86d1f1563d901cb6a9250824db73bade
#
_entry.id   86d1f1563d901cb6a9250824db73bade
#
_cell.length_a   1.000
_cell.length_b   1.000
_cell.length_c   1.000
_cell.angle_alpha   90.00
_cell.angle_beta   90.00
_cell.angle_gamma   90.00
#
_symmetry.space_group_name_H-M   'P 1'
#
loop_
_entity.id
_entity.type
_entity.pdbx_description
1 polymer ?
#
loop_
_entity_poly.entity_id
_entity_poly.type
_entity_poly.pdbx_seq_one_letter_code
_entity_poly.pdbx_strand_id
1 'polypeptide(L)'
;MIERLKSAGVPLDDSIEEAMSSVDPSCFTDHSLEPFLGDRPVPFLITEGGAAKTISAPHMVATLLHHLEIREAQHVLLLGSKGGYLAALLDCMLGPDGVVTIIEPHDEVLLHTSERLEMFDSMGFLTVLPPEALEAVSYTHLRAHET
;
A
#
# COMPACT_ATOMS: atom_id res chain seq x y z
N MET A 1 -8.93 -10.95 11.49
CA MET A 1 -8.76 -10.76 10.03
C MET A 1 -7.90 -11.84 9.39
N ILE A 2 -6.68 -12.06 9.84
CA ILE A 2 -5.74 -13.04 9.26
C ILE A 2 -6.33 -14.45 9.23
N GLU A 3 -6.93 -14.90 10.33
CA GLU A 3 -7.54 -16.23 10.39
C GLU A 3 -8.68 -16.37 9.39
N ARG A 4 -9.46 -15.33 9.18
CA ARG A 4 -10.54 -15.31 8.19
C ARG A 4 -9.99 -15.49 6.78
N LEU A 5 -8.90 -14.79 6.46
CA LEU A 5 -8.28 -14.90 5.15
C LEU A 5 -7.73 -16.31 4.90
N LYS A 6 -7.08 -16.88 5.90
CA LYS A 6 -6.59 -18.27 5.81
C LYS A 6 -7.72 -19.25 5.59
N SER A 7 -8.81 -19.11 6.35
CA SER A 7 -9.98 -19.97 6.23
C SER A 7 -10.64 -19.87 4.86
N ALA A 8 -10.54 -18.74 4.21
CA ALA A 8 -11.09 -18.51 2.87
C ALA A 8 -10.15 -18.96 1.75
N GLY A 9 -8.98 -19.50 2.07
CA GLY A 9 -8.01 -19.95 1.07
C GLY A 9 -7.20 -18.85 0.42
N VAL A 10 -7.16 -17.67 1.02
CA VAL A 10 -6.35 -16.56 0.52
C VAL A 10 -4.87 -16.86 0.73
N PRO A 11 -4.00 -16.67 -0.29
CA PRO A 11 -2.58 -16.92 -0.12
C PRO A 11 -1.96 -15.92 0.84
N LEU A 12 -1.39 -16.43 1.94
CA LEU A 12 -0.73 -15.60 2.95
C LEU A 12 0.66 -16.19 3.22
N ASP A 13 1.61 -15.79 2.39
CA ASP A 13 3.01 -16.12 2.63
C ASP A 13 3.43 -15.51 3.97
N ASP A 14 4.43 -16.09 4.63
CA ASP A 14 4.85 -15.64 5.96
C ASP A 14 5.18 -14.13 6.00
N SER A 15 5.84 -13.63 4.97
CA SER A 15 6.20 -12.20 4.87
C SER A 15 4.96 -11.31 4.72
N ILE A 16 3.94 -11.78 4.00
CA ILE A 16 2.68 -11.05 3.83
C ILE A 16 1.92 -11.01 5.16
N GLU A 17 1.81 -12.15 5.83
CA GLU A 17 1.15 -12.23 7.13
C GLU A 17 1.83 -11.32 8.15
N GLU A 18 3.16 -11.34 8.19
CA GLU A 18 3.93 -10.49 9.09
C GLU A 18 3.69 -9.01 8.80
N ALA A 19 3.73 -8.61 7.53
CA ALA A 19 3.48 -7.22 7.14
C ALA A 19 2.07 -6.78 7.52
N MET A 20 1.06 -7.58 7.20
CA MET A 20 -0.34 -7.24 7.51
C MET A 20 -0.62 -7.24 9.01
N SER A 21 0.13 -8.01 9.80
CA SER A 21 0.01 -8.01 11.25
C SER A 21 0.74 -6.83 11.90
N SER A 22 1.77 -6.31 11.25
CA SER A 22 2.62 -5.23 11.80
C SER A 22 2.14 -3.85 11.41
N VAL A 23 1.56 -3.68 10.23
CA VAL A 23 1.12 -2.38 9.73
C VAL A 23 -0.34 -2.15 10.11
N ASP A 24 -0.59 -1.10 10.87
CA ASP A 24 -1.93 -0.72 11.29
C ASP A 24 -2.61 0.09 10.18
N PRO A 25 -3.68 -0.43 9.56
CA PRO A 25 -4.36 0.30 8.50
C PRO A 25 -4.99 1.62 8.98
N SER A 26 -5.23 1.80 10.28
CA SER A 26 -5.74 3.07 10.81
C SER A 26 -4.78 4.23 10.64
N CYS A 27 -3.51 3.96 10.37
CA CYS A 27 -2.53 5.00 10.05
C CYS A 27 -2.83 5.68 8.70
N PHE A 28 -3.62 5.06 7.85
CA PHE A 28 -3.86 5.49 6.47
C PHE A 28 -5.28 5.97 6.19
N THR A 29 -6.15 5.92 7.18
CA THR A 29 -7.52 6.42 7.07
C THR A 29 -8.05 6.89 8.41
N ASP A 30 -8.89 7.94 8.39
CA ASP A 30 -9.64 8.38 9.57
C ASP A 30 -11.03 7.74 9.61
N HIS A 31 -11.41 7.00 8.58
CA HIS A 31 -12.70 6.32 8.53
C HIS A 31 -12.67 5.02 9.34
N SER A 32 -13.87 4.54 9.70
CA SER A 32 -13.98 3.27 10.42
C SER A 32 -13.39 2.10 9.65
N LEU A 33 -12.63 1.26 10.34
CA LEU A 33 -12.04 0.06 9.77
C LEU A 33 -13.00 -1.14 9.78
N GLU A 34 -14.24 -0.97 10.22
CA GLU A 34 -15.21 -2.06 10.26
C GLU A 34 -15.34 -2.79 8.93
N PRO A 35 -15.48 -2.09 7.77
CA PRO A 35 -15.50 -2.78 6.48
C PRO A 35 -14.25 -3.60 6.22
N PHE A 36 -13.08 -3.05 6.55
CA PHE A 36 -11.79 -3.71 6.33
C PHE A 36 -11.69 -5.01 7.15
N LEU A 37 -12.10 -4.96 8.40
CA LEU A 37 -12.12 -6.15 9.25
C LEU A 37 -13.11 -7.20 8.76
N GLY A 38 -14.12 -6.76 8.02
CA GLY A 38 -15.08 -7.64 7.35
C GLY A 38 -14.65 -8.06 5.94
N ASP A 39 -13.39 -7.85 5.60
CA ASP A 39 -12.80 -8.17 4.29
C ASP A 39 -13.46 -7.41 3.14
N ARG A 40 -13.71 -6.13 3.36
CA ARG A 40 -14.26 -5.20 2.38
C ARG A 40 -13.36 -3.97 2.25
N PRO A 41 -13.43 -3.25 1.12
CA PRO A 41 -12.70 -1.99 0.98
C PRO A 41 -13.15 -0.96 2.01
N VAL A 42 -12.22 -0.09 2.41
CA VAL A 42 -12.52 1.01 3.32
C VAL A 42 -12.12 2.34 2.67
N PRO A 43 -12.95 3.39 2.76
CA PRO A 43 -12.55 4.67 2.22
C PRO A 43 -11.40 5.27 3.04
N PHE A 44 -10.51 5.98 2.38
CA PHE A 44 -9.49 6.76 3.07
C PHE A 44 -9.61 8.25 2.76
N LEU A 45 -10.30 8.61 1.70
CA LEU A 45 -10.44 9.99 1.27
C LEU A 45 -11.72 10.16 0.46
N ILE A 46 -12.47 11.20 0.77
CA ILE A 46 -13.56 11.68 -0.08
C ILE A 46 -13.03 12.93 -0.76
N THR A 47 -12.94 12.90 -2.08
CA THR A 47 -12.41 14.04 -2.84
C THR A 47 -13.37 15.21 -2.83
N GLU A 48 -12.87 16.39 -3.20
CA GLU A 48 -13.69 17.58 -3.33
C GLU A 48 -14.87 17.36 -4.30
N GLY A 49 -14.65 16.56 -5.34
CA GLY A 49 -15.71 16.18 -6.29
C GLY A 49 -16.68 15.12 -5.79
N GLY A 50 -16.51 14.63 -4.56
CA GLY A 50 -17.40 13.65 -3.94
C GLY A 50 -17.05 12.18 -4.23
N ALA A 51 -15.94 11.90 -4.89
CA ALA A 51 -15.53 10.53 -5.16
C ALA A 51 -14.84 9.92 -3.93
N ALA A 52 -15.22 8.70 -3.59
CA ALA A 52 -14.56 7.95 -2.51
C ALA A 52 -13.33 7.24 -3.05
N LYS A 53 -12.18 7.45 -2.41
CA LYS A 53 -10.96 6.69 -2.68
C LYS A 53 -10.82 5.66 -1.58
N THR A 54 -10.52 4.42 -1.94
CA THR A 54 -10.56 3.31 -0.99
C THR A 54 -9.25 2.53 -0.93
N ILE A 55 -8.98 2.02 0.28
CA ILE A 55 -8.01 0.94 0.48
C ILE A 55 -8.74 -0.35 0.11
N SER A 56 -8.11 -1.18 -0.70
CA SER A 56 -8.69 -2.43 -1.16
C SER A 56 -8.95 -3.39 0.00
N ALA A 57 -9.90 -4.31 -0.17
CA ALA A 57 -10.18 -5.33 0.82
C ALA A 57 -8.94 -6.18 1.14
N PRO A 58 -8.80 -6.68 2.37
CA PRO A 58 -7.65 -7.48 2.77
C PRO A 58 -7.32 -8.65 1.84
N HIS A 59 -8.32 -9.39 1.36
CA HIS A 59 -8.07 -10.50 0.45
C HIS A 59 -7.43 -10.04 -0.87
N MET A 60 -7.83 -8.88 -1.39
CA MET A 60 -7.26 -8.32 -2.61
C MET A 60 -5.81 -7.89 -2.38
N VAL A 61 -5.54 -7.25 -1.25
CA VAL A 61 -4.19 -6.82 -0.89
C VAL A 61 -3.26 -8.03 -0.77
N ALA A 62 -3.67 -9.04 -0.03
CA ALA A 62 -2.87 -10.25 0.17
C ALA A 62 -2.60 -10.98 -1.16
N THR A 63 -3.63 -11.10 -2.00
CA THR A 63 -3.51 -11.78 -3.30
C THR A 63 -2.56 -11.02 -4.22
N LEU A 64 -2.68 -9.69 -4.25
CA LEU A 64 -1.77 -8.85 -5.04
C LEU A 64 -0.32 -9.04 -4.60
N LEU A 65 -0.06 -8.94 -3.30
CA LEU A 65 1.28 -9.09 -2.75
C LEU A 65 1.86 -10.48 -3.04
N HIS A 66 1.03 -11.51 -2.96
CA HIS A 66 1.45 -12.87 -3.29
C HIS A 66 1.93 -12.98 -4.75
N HIS A 67 1.18 -12.42 -5.68
CA HIS A 67 1.52 -12.48 -7.10
C HIS A 67 2.70 -11.59 -7.48
N LEU A 68 3.01 -10.57 -6.70
CA LEU A 68 4.17 -9.71 -6.95
C LEU A 68 5.50 -10.38 -6.61
N GLU A 69 5.49 -11.44 -5.83
CA GLU A 69 6.69 -12.17 -5.44
C GLU A 69 7.78 -11.27 -4.88
N ILE A 70 7.40 -10.43 -3.90
CA ILE A 70 8.30 -9.45 -3.29
C ILE A 70 9.42 -10.14 -2.52
N ARG A 71 10.65 -9.64 -2.70
CA ARG A 71 11.84 -10.10 -2.00
C ARG A 71 12.53 -8.95 -1.29
N GLU A 72 13.31 -9.25 -0.27
CA GLU A 72 14.07 -8.23 0.46
C GLU A 72 14.98 -7.43 -0.47
N ALA A 73 15.17 -6.16 -0.13
CA ALA A 73 16.08 -5.23 -0.78
C ALA A 73 15.76 -4.88 -2.24
N GLN A 74 14.57 -5.24 -2.74
CA GLN A 74 14.16 -4.85 -4.09
C GLN A 74 13.78 -3.37 -4.17
N HIS A 75 13.81 -2.84 -5.38
CA HIS A 75 13.24 -1.53 -5.70
C HIS A 75 11.91 -1.76 -6.38
N VAL A 76 10.85 -1.19 -5.82
CA VAL A 76 9.48 -1.33 -6.33
C VAL A 76 8.94 0.03 -6.74
N LEU A 77 8.38 0.11 -7.92
CA LEU A 77 7.66 1.28 -8.39
C LEU A 77 6.16 0.98 -8.34
N LEU A 78 5.43 1.80 -7.60
CA LEU A 78 3.97 1.74 -7.55
C LEU A 78 3.38 2.86 -8.38
N LEU A 79 2.50 2.51 -9.31
CA LEU A 79 1.72 3.49 -10.05
C LEU A 79 0.33 3.57 -9.40
N GLY A 80 0.11 4.63 -8.64
CA GLY A 80 -1.06 4.80 -7.80
C GLY A 80 -0.78 4.44 -6.34
N SER A 81 -1.06 5.38 -5.44
CA SER A 81 -0.67 5.24 -4.03
C SER A 81 -1.65 4.49 -3.15
N LYS A 82 -2.93 4.47 -3.51
CA LYS A 82 -3.98 3.84 -2.70
C LYS A 82 -3.96 4.28 -1.23
N GLY A 83 -3.60 5.53 -0.98
CA GLY A 83 -3.57 6.11 0.36
C GLY A 83 -2.35 5.77 1.20
N GLY A 84 -1.45 4.90 0.72
CA GLY A 84 -0.18 4.58 1.37
C GLY A 84 -0.12 3.23 2.07
N TYR A 85 -1.25 2.57 2.32
CA TYR A 85 -1.25 1.29 3.04
C TYR A 85 -0.44 0.21 2.33
N LEU A 86 -0.65 0.04 1.02
CA LEU A 86 0.10 -0.96 0.24
C LEU A 86 1.61 -0.67 0.26
N ALA A 87 1.98 0.61 0.14
CA ALA A 87 3.39 1.01 0.20
C ALA A 87 4.02 0.67 1.55
N ALA A 88 3.27 0.86 2.64
CA ALA A 88 3.74 0.50 3.98
C ALA A 88 3.95 -1.01 4.13
N LEU A 89 3.05 -1.82 3.58
CA LEU A 89 3.22 -3.27 3.57
C LEU A 89 4.46 -3.67 2.76
N LEU A 90 4.65 -3.07 1.59
CA LEU A 90 5.82 -3.33 0.77
C LEU A 90 7.11 -2.95 1.49
N ASP A 91 7.14 -1.81 2.16
CA ASP A 91 8.28 -1.40 2.96
C ASP A 91 8.65 -2.47 4.01
N CYS A 92 7.64 -2.97 4.70
CA CYS A 92 7.83 -4.03 5.71
C CYS A 92 8.42 -5.30 5.08
N MET A 93 7.94 -5.69 3.90
CA MET A 93 8.39 -6.90 3.21
C MET A 93 9.79 -6.74 2.60
N LEU A 94 10.13 -5.54 2.14
CA LEU A 94 11.41 -5.26 1.50
C LEU A 94 12.56 -5.07 2.51
N GLY A 95 12.24 -4.65 3.71
CA GLY A 95 13.24 -4.42 4.76
C GLY A 95 14.02 -3.12 4.61
N PRO A 96 15.08 -2.94 5.44
CA PRO A 96 15.76 -1.65 5.52
C PRO A 96 16.52 -1.22 4.26
N ASP A 97 16.86 -2.14 3.39
CA ASP A 97 17.54 -1.83 2.13
C ASP A 97 16.58 -1.74 0.94
N GLY A 98 15.28 -1.84 1.20
CA GLY A 98 14.26 -1.74 0.16
C GLY A 98 13.95 -0.30 -0.23
N VAL A 99 13.46 -0.12 -1.45
CA VAL A 99 13.05 1.19 -1.96
C VAL A 99 11.67 1.05 -2.59
N VAL A 100 10.73 1.88 -2.15
CA VAL A 100 9.40 1.98 -2.76
C VAL A 100 9.26 3.41 -3.28
N THR A 101 9.08 3.53 -4.58
CA THR A 101 8.78 4.81 -5.22
C THR A 101 7.35 4.76 -5.70
N ILE A 102 6.57 5.74 -5.30
CA ILE A 102 5.14 5.81 -5.60
C ILE A 102 4.91 7.01 -6.51
N ILE A 103 4.24 6.77 -7.62
CA ILE A 103 3.81 7.86 -8.52
C ILE A 103 2.29 7.98 -8.38
N GLU A 104 1.82 9.13 -7.93
CA GLU A 104 0.39 9.39 -7.72
C GLU A 104 -0.08 10.59 -8.56
N PRO A 105 -0.97 10.36 -9.54
CA PRO A 105 -1.45 11.42 -10.42
C PRO A 105 -2.52 12.33 -9.81
N HIS A 106 -3.24 11.89 -8.79
CA HIS A 106 -4.33 12.66 -8.20
C HIS A 106 -3.84 13.51 -7.03
N ASP A 107 -3.95 14.84 -7.15
CA ASP A 107 -3.37 15.78 -6.17
C ASP A 107 -3.84 15.53 -4.73
N GLU A 108 -5.13 15.33 -4.52
CA GLU A 108 -5.65 15.10 -3.17
C GLU A 108 -5.15 13.78 -2.58
N VAL A 109 -5.06 12.74 -3.41
CA VAL A 109 -4.53 11.44 -2.98
C VAL A 109 -3.04 11.53 -2.72
N LEU A 110 -2.30 12.27 -3.54
CA LEU A 110 -0.87 12.51 -3.35
C LEU A 110 -0.60 13.18 -1.99
N LEU A 111 -1.36 14.23 -1.69
CA LEU A 111 -1.22 14.94 -0.42
C LEU A 111 -1.53 14.03 0.77
N HIS A 112 -2.65 13.32 0.72
CA HIS A 112 -3.03 12.37 1.76
C HIS A 112 -1.93 11.33 2.01
N THR A 113 -1.46 10.71 0.93
CA THR A 113 -0.43 9.67 1.01
C THR A 113 0.88 10.22 1.57
N SER A 114 1.30 11.40 1.10
CA SER A 114 2.53 12.04 1.58
C SER A 114 2.46 12.30 3.08
N GLU A 115 1.34 12.83 3.57
CA GLU A 115 1.16 13.12 4.99
C GLU A 115 1.19 11.84 5.84
N ARG A 116 0.52 10.80 5.37
CA ARG A 116 0.46 9.53 6.12
C ARG A 116 1.80 8.82 6.15
N LEU A 117 2.50 8.76 5.03
CA LEU A 117 3.81 8.13 4.97
C LEU A 117 4.88 8.91 5.73
N GLU A 118 4.73 10.23 5.83
CA GLU A 118 5.63 11.05 6.65
C GLU A 118 5.56 10.69 8.12
N MET A 119 4.39 10.30 8.61
CA MET A 119 4.18 9.87 10.00
C MET A 119 4.48 8.37 10.20
N PHE A 120 4.60 7.63 9.12
CA PHE A 120 4.87 6.19 9.19
C PHE A 120 6.36 5.93 9.43
N ASP A 121 6.65 5.05 10.39
CA ASP A 121 8.03 4.67 10.70
C ASP A 121 8.50 3.59 9.72
N SER A 122 9.02 4.04 8.57
CA SER A 122 9.46 3.13 7.52
C SER A 122 10.79 2.45 7.85
N MET A 123 10.95 1.22 7.36
CA MET A 123 12.20 0.45 7.49
C MET A 123 13.21 0.86 6.42
N GLY A 124 12.75 1.05 5.20
CA GLY A 124 13.57 1.43 4.05
C GLY A 124 13.22 2.82 3.54
N PHE A 125 13.30 2.99 2.23
CA PHE A 125 13.07 4.27 1.58
C PHE A 125 11.70 4.29 0.91
N LEU A 126 10.83 5.19 1.38
CA LEU A 126 9.52 5.44 0.80
C LEU A 126 9.50 6.84 0.23
N THR A 127 9.17 6.97 -1.05
CA THR A 127 9.07 8.27 -1.71
C THR A 127 7.78 8.30 -2.53
N VAL A 128 6.99 9.37 -2.37
CA VAL A 128 5.79 9.58 -3.17
C VAL A 128 5.97 10.84 -4.01
N LEU A 129 5.70 10.73 -5.29
CA LEU A 129 6.01 11.76 -6.28
C LEU A 129 4.84 11.96 -7.25
N PRO A 130 4.72 13.18 -7.83
CA PRO A 130 3.76 13.41 -8.91
C PRO A 130 4.25 12.79 -10.22
N PRO A 131 3.36 12.65 -11.24
CA PRO A 131 3.72 12.00 -12.50
C PRO A 131 4.90 12.63 -13.24
N GLU A 132 5.13 13.92 -13.08
CA GLU A 132 6.23 14.64 -13.74
C GLU A 132 7.61 14.09 -13.35
N ALA A 133 7.70 13.44 -12.20
CA ALA A 133 8.95 12.88 -11.71
C ALA A 133 9.26 11.50 -12.31
N LEU A 134 8.34 10.91 -13.05
CA LEU A 134 8.49 9.53 -13.54
C LEU A 134 9.74 9.34 -14.38
N GLU A 135 10.09 10.29 -15.24
CA GLU A 135 11.26 10.21 -16.10
C GLU A 135 12.57 10.23 -15.31
N ALA A 136 12.55 10.81 -14.11
CA ALA A 136 13.72 10.92 -13.25
C ALA A 136 13.91 9.69 -12.34
N VAL A 137 12.94 8.77 -12.32
CA VAL A 137 12.99 7.60 -11.45
C VAL A 137 13.92 6.54 -12.05
N SER A 138 14.90 6.10 -11.23
CA SER A 138 15.75 4.96 -11.57
C SER A 138 15.28 3.76 -10.77
N TYR A 139 14.91 2.68 -11.44
CA TYR A 139 14.37 1.50 -10.78
C TYR A 139 14.89 0.22 -11.44
N THR A 140 14.96 -0.84 -10.64
CA THR A 140 15.37 -2.16 -11.12
C THR A 140 14.19 -3.12 -11.19
N HIS A 141 13.04 -2.71 -10.67
CA HIS A 141 11.87 -3.58 -10.57
C HIS A 141 10.59 -2.75 -10.64
N LEU A 142 9.82 -2.95 -11.71
CA LEU A 142 8.58 -2.25 -11.95
C LEU A 142 7.38 -3.16 -11.64
N ARG A 143 6.43 -2.63 -10.89
CA ARG A 143 5.13 -3.29 -10.66
C ARG A 143 4.02 -2.31 -10.97
N ALA A 144 3.13 -2.69 -11.87
CA ALA A 144 1.92 -1.94 -12.14
C ALA A 144 0.89 -2.24 -11.05
N HIS A 145 0.16 -1.23 -10.63
CA HIS A 145 -0.91 -1.36 -9.65
C HIS A 145 -2.21 -0.84 -10.23
N GLU A 146 -3.20 -1.71 -10.29
CA GLU A 146 -4.53 -1.35 -10.75
C GLU A 146 -5.35 -0.74 -9.63
N THR A 147 -6.00 0.37 -9.91
CA THR A 147 -6.81 1.07 -8.91
C THR A 147 -8.31 0.91 -9.15
#